data_d27333d7ff51b59b0d8676cc325ee84c
#
_entry.id   d27333d7ff51b59b0d8676cc325ee84c
#
_cell.length_a   1.000
_cell.length_b   1.000
_cell.length_c   1.000
_cell.angle_alpha   90.00
_cell.angle_beta   90.00
_cell.angle_gamma   90.00
#
_symmetry.space_group_name_H-M   'P 1'
#
loop_
_entity.id
_entity.type
_entity.pdbx_description
1 polymer ?
#
loop_
_entity_poly.entity_id
_entity_poly.type
_entity_poly.pdbx_seq_one_letter_code
_entity_poly.pdbx_strand_id
1 'polypeptide(L)'
;MKNKVLTALFSLAVAFGLWLYVITVVSPGSEATFYNIPVVFQGEGELTNRGLMIASEDTPTVTLKIAGNRSDLNNLNSSNITVIADVSKIWEAGTATLDYTVSYPGNIREDALSIISKSPGKIELDVEERINKTVNVVVDYIGSVPEGFICDKDNIEMDISTIRVTGPKPVVDQIESARIQVDLSGKTQTISDRFTYTLCDKDGNPVDAQMIETNAEAVNIVLTIQRVKTIQLVVEVKDGGGATAQTSTITLDPASITVSGSESLLETLDSQYVIGTIDLGMIQEDTEQVIALELPDGITNETGINEVKVKVEFPQLGTKTLQVSRFQARNVPEGLNVEFITQNLEIKIRGPKAQVEAITANDVTVVVDFTGAEPGTIKLKAEVVFDAAFGDVGVLGSPSVTATLTEE
;
A
#
# COMPACT_ATOMS: atom_id res chain seq x y z
N MET A 1 -56.98 39.99 87.81
CA MET A 1 -56.29 38.88 87.06
C MET A 1 -56.09 39.17 85.62
N LYS A 2 -56.97 39.88 84.87
CA LYS A 2 -56.86 40.13 83.44
C LYS A 2 -55.60 40.88 83.03
N ASN A 3 -55.10 41.87 83.85
CA ASN A 3 -53.90 42.63 83.49
C ASN A 3 -52.60 41.84 83.60
N LYS A 4 -52.48 40.86 84.49
CA LYS A 4 -51.31 40.03 84.67
C LYS A 4 -51.11 39.05 83.45
N VAL A 5 -52.24 38.51 82.94
CA VAL A 5 -52.23 37.64 81.76
C VAL A 5 -51.87 38.43 80.49
N LEU A 6 -52.36 39.66 80.34
CA LEU A 6 -52.04 40.51 79.19
C LEU A 6 -50.56 40.91 79.19
N THR A 7 -49.99 41.24 80.37
CA THR A 7 -48.53 41.56 80.49
C THR A 7 -47.67 40.36 80.21
N ALA A 8 -48.10 39.17 80.62
CA ALA A 8 -47.36 37.91 80.34
C ALA A 8 -47.36 37.57 78.81
N LEU A 9 -48.52 37.78 78.10
CA LEU A 9 -48.62 37.60 76.68
C LEU A 9 -47.78 38.62 75.91
N PHE A 10 -47.75 39.87 76.33
CA PHE A 10 -46.94 40.90 75.75
C PHE A 10 -45.44 40.64 75.94
N SER A 11 -45.01 40.22 77.17
CA SER A 11 -43.61 39.90 77.37
C SER A 11 -43.16 38.67 76.55
N LEU A 12 -44.09 37.65 76.42
CA LEU A 12 -43.81 36.51 75.52
C LEU A 12 -43.67 36.91 74.04
N ALA A 13 -44.56 37.80 73.59
CA ALA A 13 -44.46 38.30 72.17
C ALA A 13 -43.17 39.13 71.91
N VAL A 14 -42.76 39.96 72.89
CA VAL A 14 -41.51 40.72 72.84
C VAL A 14 -40.30 39.76 72.90
N ALA A 15 -40.32 38.77 73.77
CA ALA A 15 -39.28 37.76 73.89
C ALA A 15 -39.14 36.94 72.56
N PHE A 16 -40.29 36.57 71.98
CA PHE A 16 -40.33 35.85 70.70
C PHE A 16 -39.86 36.74 69.58
N GLY A 17 -40.24 38.02 69.55
CA GLY A 17 -39.73 38.99 68.53
C GLY A 17 -38.23 39.21 68.66
N LEU A 18 -37.70 39.36 69.89
CA LEU A 18 -36.27 39.46 70.19
C LEU A 18 -35.52 38.16 69.77
N TRP A 19 -36.12 37.01 70.10
CA TRP A 19 -35.55 35.72 69.71
C TRP A 19 -35.48 35.58 68.16
N LEU A 20 -36.59 35.96 67.49
CA LEU A 20 -36.64 35.93 66.03
C LEU A 20 -35.64 36.94 65.42
N TYR A 21 -35.52 38.12 66.04
CA TYR A 21 -34.53 39.15 65.63
C TYR A 21 -33.10 38.63 65.77
N VAL A 22 -32.77 37.99 66.92
CA VAL A 22 -31.43 37.46 67.16
C VAL A 22 -31.12 36.32 66.20
N ILE A 23 -32.08 35.41 65.91
CA ILE A 23 -31.86 34.30 64.97
C ILE A 23 -31.78 34.75 63.53
N THR A 24 -32.55 35.77 63.15
CA THR A 24 -32.57 36.21 61.72
C THR A 24 -31.58 37.32 61.40
N VAL A 25 -31.30 38.20 62.32
CA VAL A 25 -30.47 39.42 62.05
C VAL A 25 -29.10 39.31 62.73
N VAL A 26 -28.97 38.74 63.92
CA VAL A 26 -27.70 38.60 64.62
C VAL A 26 -27.07 37.25 64.42
N SER A 27 -27.69 36.36 63.68
CA SER A 27 -27.21 35.02 63.32
C SER A 27 -25.84 34.67 63.85
N PRO A 28 -25.69 33.75 64.82
CA PRO A 28 -24.37 33.29 65.18
C PRO A 28 -23.66 32.76 63.90
N GLY A 29 -22.43 33.21 63.61
CA GLY A 29 -21.69 32.75 62.46
C GLY A 29 -21.70 31.24 62.39
N SER A 30 -22.15 30.74 61.25
CA SER A 30 -22.18 29.30 60.95
C SER A 30 -20.92 28.95 60.17
N GLU A 31 -20.48 27.70 60.26
CA GLU A 31 -19.36 27.19 59.46
C GLU A 31 -19.87 26.09 58.52
N ALA A 32 -19.38 26.06 57.32
CA ALA A 32 -19.64 25.01 56.34
C ALA A 32 -18.34 24.57 55.65
N THR A 33 -18.23 23.29 55.34
CA THR A 33 -17.09 22.72 54.62
C THR A 33 -17.53 22.27 53.25
N PHE A 34 -16.82 22.80 52.22
CA PHE A 34 -17.04 22.48 50.80
C PHE A 34 -15.85 21.65 50.32
N TYR A 35 -16.16 20.45 49.84
CA TYR A 35 -15.18 19.45 49.42
C TYR A 35 -15.05 19.44 47.90
N ASN A 36 -13.87 19.05 47.40
CA ASN A 36 -13.60 18.77 45.97
C ASN A 36 -13.98 19.92 45.02
N ILE A 37 -13.62 21.15 45.42
CA ILE A 37 -13.83 22.33 44.57
C ILE A 37 -12.72 22.30 43.50
N PRO A 38 -13.04 22.23 42.17
CA PRO A 38 -12.05 22.19 41.15
C PRO A 38 -11.31 23.53 41.05
N VAL A 39 -10.00 23.47 40.77
CA VAL A 39 -9.16 24.65 40.54
C VAL A 39 -9.22 25.02 39.05
N VAL A 40 -9.50 26.28 38.78
CA VAL A 40 -9.44 26.86 37.44
C VAL A 40 -8.12 27.59 37.28
N PHE A 41 -7.40 27.28 36.21
CA PHE A 41 -6.15 27.96 35.93
C PHE A 41 -6.38 29.21 35.07
N GLN A 42 -5.75 30.30 35.46
CA GLN A 42 -5.74 31.56 34.73
C GLN A 42 -4.36 31.77 34.13
N GLY A 43 -4.27 32.18 32.84
CA GLY A 43 -3.01 32.45 32.18
C GLY A 43 -2.37 31.27 31.49
N GLU A 44 -3.14 30.22 31.15
CA GLU A 44 -2.65 29.06 30.39
C GLU A 44 -2.17 29.45 28.98
N GLY A 45 -2.75 30.48 28.38
CA GLY A 45 -2.29 31.00 27.07
C GLY A 45 -0.88 31.59 27.13
N GLU A 46 -0.57 32.32 28.21
CA GLU A 46 0.79 32.87 28.44
C GLU A 46 1.79 31.74 28.72
N LEU A 47 1.36 30.70 29.46
CA LEU A 47 2.18 29.52 29.73
C LEU A 47 2.52 28.78 28.41
N THR A 48 1.52 28.55 27.57
CA THR A 48 1.68 27.93 26.26
C THR A 48 2.55 28.76 25.33
N ASN A 49 2.42 30.10 25.34
CA ASN A 49 3.26 30.99 24.52
C ASN A 49 4.74 30.95 24.92
N ARG A 50 5.05 30.54 26.13
CA ARG A 50 6.43 30.29 26.60
C ARG A 50 6.93 28.89 26.28
N GLY A 51 6.13 28.06 25.63
CA GLY A 51 6.46 26.67 25.34
C GLY A 51 6.35 25.76 26.57
N LEU A 52 5.47 26.09 27.50
CA LEU A 52 5.22 25.31 28.72
C LEU A 52 3.76 24.81 28.74
N MET A 53 3.52 23.73 29.46
CA MET A 53 2.18 23.19 29.67
C MET A 53 2.08 22.53 31.05
N ILE A 54 0.86 22.43 31.57
CA ILE A 54 0.57 21.68 32.79
C ILE A 54 0.58 20.19 32.43
N ALA A 55 1.41 19.42 33.12
CA ALA A 55 1.59 17.98 32.89
C ALA A 55 0.86 17.12 33.91
N SER A 56 -0.31 17.57 34.37
CA SER A 56 -1.15 16.83 35.32
C SER A 56 -2.39 16.32 34.62
N GLU A 57 -2.68 15.02 34.73
CA GLU A 57 -3.89 14.39 34.18
C GLU A 57 -5.15 14.83 34.89
N ASP A 58 -5.08 15.02 36.23
CA ASP A 58 -6.19 15.40 37.06
C ASP A 58 -6.20 16.87 37.41
N THR A 59 -7.37 17.50 37.32
CA THR A 59 -7.56 18.86 37.85
C THR A 59 -7.50 18.84 39.38
N PRO A 60 -6.54 19.54 39.99
CA PRO A 60 -6.44 19.58 41.44
C PRO A 60 -7.71 20.17 42.09
N THR A 61 -8.06 19.64 43.22
CA THR A 61 -9.24 20.08 43.98
C THR A 61 -8.87 20.64 45.36
N VAL A 62 -9.71 21.54 45.87
CA VAL A 62 -9.51 22.20 47.16
C VAL A 62 -10.71 21.97 48.05
N THR A 63 -10.46 21.75 49.33
CA THR A 63 -11.47 21.77 50.38
C THR A 63 -11.38 23.07 51.16
N LEU A 64 -12.50 23.78 51.24
CA LEU A 64 -12.60 25.06 51.97
C LEU A 64 -13.55 24.93 53.15
N LYS A 65 -13.10 25.42 54.29
CA LYS A 65 -13.98 25.64 55.45
C LYS A 65 -14.26 27.14 55.57
N ILE A 66 -15.52 27.51 55.42
CA ILE A 66 -15.96 28.92 55.32
C ILE A 66 -16.93 29.20 56.47
N ALA A 67 -16.74 30.34 57.13
CA ALA A 67 -17.69 30.89 58.13
C ALA A 67 -18.44 32.07 57.51
N GLY A 68 -19.67 32.23 57.87
CA GLY A 68 -20.54 33.30 57.39
C GLY A 68 -21.96 33.19 57.93
N ASN A 69 -22.84 34.04 57.39
CA ASN A 69 -24.25 33.95 57.71
C ASN A 69 -24.84 32.66 57.12
N ARG A 70 -25.76 32.04 57.83
CA ARG A 70 -26.38 30.77 57.42
C ARG A 70 -27.08 30.86 56.07
N SER A 71 -27.67 32.00 55.75
CA SER A 71 -28.33 32.24 54.46
C SER A 71 -27.32 32.23 53.30
N ASP A 72 -26.15 32.84 53.49
CA ASP A 72 -25.11 32.95 52.49
C ASP A 72 -24.43 31.59 52.28
N LEU A 73 -24.15 30.88 53.37
CA LEU A 73 -23.56 29.53 53.31
C LEU A 73 -24.49 28.51 52.64
N ASN A 74 -25.82 28.61 52.83
CA ASN A 74 -26.80 27.74 52.18
C ASN A 74 -26.89 27.96 50.67
N ASN A 75 -26.47 29.12 50.16
CA ASN A 75 -26.45 29.45 48.76
C ASN A 75 -25.11 29.03 48.09
N LEU A 76 -24.14 28.55 48.86
CA LEU A 76 -22.88 28.03 48.36
C LEU A 76 -22.91 26.53 48.17
N ASN A 77 -22.22 26.09 47.14
CA ASN A 77 -21.91 24.68 46.93
C ASN A 77 -20.56 24.57 46.17
N SER A 78 -20.02 23.38 46.06
CA SER A 78 -18.71 23.17 45.38
C SER A 78 -18.70 23.53 43.91
N SER A 79 -19.86 23.68 43.26
CA SER A 79 -19.95 24.02 41.83
C SER A 79 -20.01 25.54 41.58
N ASN A 80 -20.38 26.33 42.59
CA ASN A 80 -20.51 27.78 42.44
C ASN A 80 -19.43 28.60 43.18
N ILE A 81 -18.58 27.93 43.95
CA ILE A 81 -17.33 28.50 44.47
C ILE A 81 -16.26 28.29 43.40
N THR A 82 -15.60 29.38 43.00
CA THR A 82 -14.51 29.34 41.99
C THR A 82 -13.18 29.51 42.71
N VAL A 83 -12.27 28.55 42.53
CA VAL A 83 -10.89 28.61 42.98
C VAL A 83 -10.00 28.87 41.81
N ILE A 84 -9.25 29.97 41.81
CA ILE A 84 -8.44 30.40 40.67
C ILE A 84 -6.98 30.41 41.09
N ALA A 85 -6.15 29.69 40.34
CA ALA A 85 -4.68 29.72 40.41
C ALA A 85 -4.10 30.35 39.15
N ASP A 86 -3.20 31.35 39.35
CA ASP A 86 -2.58 32.09 38.25
C ASP A 86 -1.27 31.41 37.84
N VAL A 87 -1.29 30.76 36.67
CA VAL A 87 -0.14 30.07 36.07
C VAL A 87 0.71 30.99 35.17
N SER A 88 0.24 32.22 34.91
CA SER A 88 0.96 33.19 34.06
C SER A 88 2.34 33.58 34.60
N LYS A 89 2.62 33.29 35.88
CA LYS A 89 3.87 33.59 36.55
C LYS A 89 4.93 32.50 36.50
N ILE A 90 4.59 31.37 35.88
CA ILE A 90 5.53 30.25 35.74
C ILE A 90 6.41 30.49 34.52
N TRP A 91 7.72 30.39 34.67
CA TRP A 91 8.71 30.70 33.63
C TRP A 91 9.56 29.49 33.22
N GLU A 92 9.60 28.46 34.02
CA GLU A 92 10.47 27.29 33.85
C GLU A 92 9.68 26.02 34.12
N ALA A 93 10.07 24.92 33.46
CA ALA A 93 9.54 23.60 33.72
C ALA A 93 9.95 23.09 35.10
N GLY A 94 9.15 22.25 35.69
CA GLY A 94 9.34 21.65 37.01
C GLY A 94 8.08 21.77 37.90
N THR A 95 8.20 21.37 39.16
CA THR A 95 7.08 21.45 40.11
C THR A 95 6.88 22.90 40.57
N ALA A 96 5.76 23.50 40.22
CA ALA A 96 5.39 24.87 40.61
C ALA A 96 4.39 24.82 41.78
N THR A 97 4.65 25.66 42.79
CA THR A 97 3.73 25.82 43.93
C THR A 97 3.06 27.19 43.84
N LEU A 98 1.72 27.17 43.70
CA LEU A 98 0.93 28.37 43.45
C LEU A 98 0.02 28.70 44.64
N ASP A 99 -0.14 29.96 44.93
CA ASP A 99 -1.22 30.50 45.75
C ASP A 99 -2.47 30.60 44.88
N TYR A 100 -3.63 30.49 45.51
CA TYR A 100 -4.91 30.60 44.80
C TYR A 100 -5.84 31.59 45.47
N THR A 101 -6.74 32.16 44.71
CA THR A 101 -7.83 33.02 45.14
C THR A 101 -9.14 32.29 45.09
N VAL A 102 -10.07 32.66 45.95
CA VAL A 102 -11.40 32.10 46.04
C VAL A 102 -12.40 33.19 45.67
N SER A 103 -13.23 32.95 44.70
CA SER A 103 -14.31 33.86 44.28
C SER A 103 -15.67 33.21 44.53
N TYR A 104 -16.62 34.00 44.89
CA TYR A 104 -17.98 33.57 45.23
C TYR A 104 -18.98 34.10 44.18
N PRO A 105 -20.20 33.54 44.12
CA PRO A 105 -21.25 34.04 43.23
C PRO A 105 -21.60 35.51 43.54
N GLY A 106 -21.87 36.30 42.52
CA GLY A 106 -22.06 37.77 42.63
C GLY A 106 -23.23 38.23 43.50
N ASN A 107 -24.08 37.32 43.99
CA ASN A 107 -25.16 37.59 44.94
C ASN A 107 -24.70 37.48 46.41
N ILE A 108 -23.45 37.08 46.66
CA ILE A 108 -22.86 36.96 47.98
C ILE A 108 -21.71 37.97 48.06
N ARG A 109 -21.71 38.77 49.14
CA ARG A 109 -20.65 39.74 49.37
C ARG A 109 -19.44 39.03 49.95
N GLU A 110 -18.28 39.27 49.40
CA GLU A 110 -17.03 38.64 49.85
C GLU A 110 -16.68 38.97 51.31
N ASP A 111 -17.02 40.20 51.75
CA ASP A 111 -16.81 40.65 53.14
C ASP A 111 -17.74 39.98 54.13
N ALA A 112 -18.80 39.27 53.69
CA ALA A 112 -19.71 38.53 54.55
C ALA A 112 -19.23 37.11 54.89
N LEU A 113 -18.17 36.64 54.21
CA LEU A 113 -17.62 35.30 54.36
C LEU A 113 -16.15 35.35 54.81
N SER A 114 -15.76 34.42 55.63
CA SER A 114 -14.38 34.25 56.12
C SER A 114 -13.91 32.82 55.92
N ILE A 115 -12.80 32.67 55.25
CA ILE A 115 -12.19 31.34 55.06
C ILE A 115 -11.43 30.98 56.33
N ILE A 116 -11.85 29.92 57.01
CA ILE A 116 -11.26 29.41 58.25
C ILE A 116 -10.05 28.52 57.92
N SER A 117 -10.20 27.65 56.93
CA SER A 117 -9.10 26.78 56.51
C SER A 117 -9.21 26.41 55.04
N LYS A 118 -8.05 26.18 54.42
CA LYS A 118 -7.84 25.76 53.04
C LYS A 118 -7.02 24.47 53.06
N SER A 119 -7.42 23.48 52.32
CA SER A 119 -6.67 22.22 52.19
C SER A 119 -6.77 21.69 50.74
N PRO A 120 -5.64 21.62 50.01
CA PRO A 120 -4.30 22.10 50.35
C PRO A 120 -4.25 23.63 50.41
N GLY A 121 -3.28 24.15 51.15
CA GLY A 121 -3.08 25.63 51.33
C GLY A 121 -2.52 26.28 50.06
N LYS A 122 -1.80 25.51 49.24
CA LYS A 122 -1.22 25.90 47.95
C LYS A 122 -1.44 24.76 46.98
N ILE A 123 -1.47 25.06 45.68
CA ILE A 123 -1.57 24.08 44.62
C ILE A 123 -0.19 23.73 44.12
N GLU A 124 0.15 22.47 44.07
CA GLU A 124 1.35 21.95 43.43
C GLU A 124 0.98 21.44 42.05
N LEU A 125 1.71 21.87 41.01
CA LEU A 125 1.54 21.52 39.62
C LEU A 125 2.87 21.10 39.03
N ASP A 126 2.87 20.05 38.25
CA ASP A 126 3.98 19.72 37.39
C ASP A 126 3.81 20.43 36.06
N VAL A 127 4.82 21.19 35.67
CA VAL A 127 4.89 21.96 34.44
C VAL A 127 6.03 21.43 33.59
N GLU A 128 5.75 21.09 32.34
CA GLU A 128 6.70 20.53 31.40
C GLU A 128 6.89 21.44 30.19
N GLU A 129 8.02 21.27 29.48
CA GLU A 129 8.20 21.86 28.18
C GLU A 129 7.19 21.26 27.19
N ARG A 130 6.45 22.14 26.50
CA ARG A 130 5.53 21.76 25.42
C ARG A 130 6.30 21.73 24.12
N ILE A 131 6.57 20.56 23.59
CA ILE A 131 7.27 20.38 22.31
C ILE A 131 6.35 19.77 21.26
N ASN A 132 6.78 19.88 20.00
CA ASN A 132 6.17 19.15 18.89
C ASN A 132 7.22 18.30 18.19
N LYS A 133 6.82 17.12 17.75
CA LYS A 133 7.62 16.16 16.98
C LYS A 133 6.78 15.67 15.81
N THR A 134 7.40 15.44 14.67
CA THR A 134 6.74 14.77 13.53
C THR A 134 7.24 13.34 13.49
N VAL A 135 6.32 12.40 13.49
CA VAL A 135 6.60 10.95 13.46
C VAL A 135 6.00 10.33 12.20
N ASN A 136 6.65 9.28 11.70
CA ASN A 136 6.18 8.58 10.51
C ASN A 136 4.99 7.67 10.84
N VAL A 137 4.08 7.54 9.88
CA VAL A 137 3.06 6.50 9.88
C VAL A 137 3.71 5.20 9.40
N VAL A 138 3.55 4.14 10.18
CA VAL A 138 4.04 2.79 9.89
C VAL A 138 2.83 1.85 9.82
N VAL A 139 2.74 1.09 8.73
CA VAL A 139 1.65 0.11 8.56
C VAL A 139 2.17 -1.29 8.86
N ASP A 140 1.56 -1.94 9.82
CA ASP A 140 1.80 -3.32 10.20
C ASP A 140 0.69 -4.20 9.62
N TYR A 141 1.07 -5.23 8.87
CA TYR A 141 0.13 -6.15 8.25
C TYR A 141 -0.08 -7.39 9.11
N ILE A 142 -1.34 -7.75 9.35
CA ILE A 142 -1.75 -8.96 10.05
C ILE A 142 -2.32 -9.94 9.03
N GLY A 143 -1.88 -11.20 9.10
CA GLY A 143 -2.34 -12.23 8.18
C GLY A 143 -1.80 -12.07 6.75
N SER A 144 -2.47 -12.73 5.82
CA SER A 144 -2.16 -12.70 4.39
C SER A 144 -3.45 -12.75 3.56
N VAL A 145 -3.40 -12.24 2.35
CA VAL A 145 -4.49 -12.44 1.38
C VAL A 145 -4.65 -13.92 1.04
N PRO A 146 -5.86 -14.38 0.66
CA PRO A 146 -6.10 -15.76 0.26
C PRO A 146 -5.29 -16.18 -0.97
N GLU A 147 -5.15 -17.49 -1.17
CA GLU A 147 -4.56 -18.05 -2.39
C GLU A 147 -5.30 -17.54 -3.63
N GLY A 148 -4.57 -17.21 -4.67
CA GLY A 148 -5.12 -16.61 -5.89
C GLY A 148 -5.24 -15.08 -5.85
N PHE A 149 -4.73 -14.44 -4.79
CA PHE A 149 -4.66 -12.98 -4.68
C PHE A 149 -3.26 -12.51 -4.27
N ILE A 150 -2.91 -11.29 -4.67
CA ILE A 150 -1.70 -10.59 -4.27
C ILE A 150 -2.06 -9.21 -3.71
N CYS A 151 -1.30 -8.79 -2.72
CA CYS A 151 -1.41 -7.46 -2.11
C CYS A 151 -0.11 -6.71 -2.37
N ASP A 152 -0.20 -5.59 -3.05
CA ASP A 152 0.94 -4.70 -3.30
C ASP A 152 1.19 -3.83 -2.06
N LYS A 153 2.07 -4.32 -1.19
CA LYS A 153 2.45 -3.65 0.06
C LYS A 153 3.41 -2.50 -0.14
N ASP A 154 4.11 -2.47 -1.28
CA ASP A 154 5.13 -1.47 -1.59
C ASP A 154 4.50 -0.19 -2.17
N ASN A 155 3.33 -0.31 -2.81
CA ASN A 155 2.54 0.78 -3.37
C ASN A 155 1.30 1.11 -2.54
N ILE A 156 1.47 1.20 -1.21
CA ILE A 156 0.40 1.67 -0.33
C ILE A 156 0.18 3.18 -0.53
N GLU A 157 -1.04 3.58 -0.79
CA GLU A 157 -1.42 4.98 -0.86
C GLU A 157 -1.97 5.44 0.49
N MET A 158 -1.43 6.53 1.03
CA MET A 158 -1.87 7.17 2.27
C MET A 158 -2.05 8.66 2.05
N ASP A 159 -3.14 9.22 2.57
CA ASP A 159 -3.36 10.68 2.52
C ASP A 159 -2.41 11.44 3.46
N ILE A 160 -1.97 10.80 4.53
CA ILE A 160 -1.05 11.34 5.53
C ILE A 160 0.04 10.31 5.82
N SER A 161 1.29 10.65 5.55
CA SER A 161 2.46 9.80 5.84
C SER A 161 3.18 10.14 7.15
N THR A 162 2.85 11.29 7.75
CA THR A 162 3.46 11.74 9.00
C THR A 162 2.43 12.37 9.92
N ILE A 163 2.53 12.11 11.22
CA ILE A 163 1.70 12.71 12.25
C ILE A 163 2.53 13.69 13.06
N ARG A 164 2.00 14.90 13.25
CA ARG A 164 2.59 15.86 14.19
C ARG A 164 1.96 15.62 15.56
N VAL A 165 2.80 15.31 16.54
CA VAL A 165 2.43 15.12 17.93
C VAL A 165 2.90 16.32 18.74
N THR A 166 2.09 16.83 19.65
CA THR A 166 2.39 17.97 20.50
C THR A 166 1.98 17.63 21.93
N GLY A 167 2.87 17.89 22.88
CA GLY A 167 2.59 17.57 24.29
C GLY A 167 3.79 17.76 25.20
N PRO A 168 3.74 17.16 26.42
CA PRO A 168 4.85 17.22 27.37
C PRO A 168 6.08 16.53 26.80
N LYS A 169 7.24 17.21 26.88
CA LYS A 169 8.49 16.73 26.32
C LYS A 169 8.85 15.30 26.73
N PRO A 170 8.74 14.88 28.00
CA PRO A 170 9.09 13.51 28.41
C PRO A 170 8.25 12.43 27.70
N VAL A 171 7.01 12.74 27.32
CA VAL A 171 6.12 11.83 26.61
C VAL A 171 6.38 11.87 25.10
N VAL A 172 6.48 13.09 24.51
CA VAL A 172 6.72 13.28 23.07
C VAL A 172 8.07 12.68 22.64
N ASP A 173 9.12 12.81 23.49
CA ASP A 173 10.44 12.25 23.18
C ASP A 173 10.44 10.72 23.08
N GLN A 174 9.52 10.03 23.76
CA GLN A 174 9.37 8.60 23.71
C GLN A 174 8.67 8.12 22.42
N ILE A 175 7.85 8.99 21.80
CA ILE A 175 7.08 8.62 20.61
C ILE A 175 8.00 8.57 19.39
N GLU A 176 8.06 7.42 18.70
CA GLU A 176 8.88 7.23 17.50
C GLU A 176 8.07 7.07 16.23
N SER A 177 6.88 6.47 16.32
CA SER A 177 6.03 6.20 15.17
C SER A 177 4.54 6.21 15.52
N ALA A 178 3.70 6.44 14.50
CA ALA A 178 2.27 6.22 14.54
C ALA A 178 1.97 4.91 13.79
N ARG A 179 1.58 3.84 14.50
CA ARG A 179 1.40 2.51 13.93
C ARG A 179 -0.06 2.21 13.64
N ILE A 180 -0.30 1.69 12.45
CA ILE A 180 -1.61 1.25 11.96
C ILE A 180 -1.54 -0.24 11.70
N GLN A 181 -2.53 -1.00 12.17
CA GLN A 181 -2.65 -2.42 11.89
C GLN A 181 -3.69 -2.64 10.80
N VAL A 182 -3.28 -3.29 9.70
CA VAL A 182 -4.18 -3.67 8.60
C VAL A 182 -4.26 -5.19 8.52
N ASP A 183 -5.46 -5.73 8.70
CA ASP A 183 -5.71 -7.17 8.60
C ASP A 183 -6.03 -7.54 7.15
N LEU A 184 -5.16 -8.37 6.56
CA LEU A 184 -5.27 -8.91 5.21
C LEU A 184 -6.02 -10.24 5.14
N SER A 185 -6.37 -10.85 6.28
CA SER A 185 -6.99 -12.18 6.34
C SER A 185 -8.33 -12.19 5.62
N GLY A 186 -8.43 -13.03 4.59
CA GLY A 186 -9.65 -13.18 3.79
C GLY A 186 -10.00 -12.01 2.88
N LYS A 187 -9.12 -11.02 2.74
CA LYS A 187 -9.36 -9.87 1.84
C LYS A 187 -9.08 -10.26 0.40
N THR A 188 -10.05 -10.01 -0.47
CA THR A 188 -10.01 -10.31 -1.91
C THR A 188 -10.23 -9.08 -2.79
N GLN A 189 -10.47 -7.92 -2.17
CA GLN A 189 -10.69 -6.65 -2.85
C GLN A 189 -9.78 -5.58 -2.25
N THR A 190 -9.45 -4.58 -3.04
CA THR A 190 -8.73 -3.39 -2.60
C THR A 190 -9.33 -2.83 -1.31
N ILE A 191 -8.49 -2.63 -0.29
CA ILE A 191 -8.86 -2.00 0.97
C ILE A 191 -8.78 -0.50 0.74
N SER A 192 -9.90 0.21 0.96
CA SER A 192 -9.94 1.67 0.95
C SER A 192 -10.74 2.10 2.16
N ASP A 193 -10.02 2.40 3.25
CA ASP A 193 -10.66 2.61 4.56
C ASP A 193 -9.89 3.64 5.39
N ARG A 194 -10.54 4.13 6.43
CA ARG A 194 -9.98 5.05 7.40
C ARG A 194 -9.53 4.31 8.65
N PHE A 195 -8.23 4.37 8.95
CA PHE A 195 -7.60 3.67 10.06
C PHE A 195 -7.16 4.63 11.15
N THR A 196 -7.46 4.30 12.39
CA THR A 196 -6.84 4.93 13.56
C THR A 196 -5.45 4.34 13.78
N TYR A 197 -4.59 5.12 14.40
CA TYR A 197 -3.22 4.71 14.71
C TYR A 197 -2.97 4.69 16.22
N THR A 198 -1.93 3.99 16.62
CA THR A 198 -1.39 3.99 17.97
C THR A 198 -0.02 4.64 17.97
N LEU A 199 0.21 5.61 18.85
CA LEU A 199 1.54 6.19 19.04
C LEU A 199 2.41 5.20 19.80
N CYS A 200 3.59 4.90 19.24
CA CYS A 200 4.49 3.88 19.77
C CYS A 200 5.90 4.42 19.97
N ASP A 201 6.59 3.82 20.94
CA ASP A 201 8.00 4.04 21.20
C ASP A 201 8.89 3.34 20.14
N LYS A 202 10.22 3.45 20.30
CA LYS A 202 11.22 2.82 19.43
C LYS A 202 11.14 1.27 19.41
N ASP A 203 10.59 0.66 20.45
CA ASP A 203 10.44 -0.79 20.59
C ASP A 203 9.07 -1.28 20.08
N GLY A 204 8.19 -0.35 19.64
CA GLY A 204 6.87 -0.63 19.12
C GLY A 204 5.79 -0.77 20.19
N ASN A 205 6.09 -0.43 21.45
CA ASN A 205 5.09 -0.47 22.52
C ASN A 205 4.24 0.80 22.49
N PRO A 206 2.94 0.69 22.81
CA PRO A 206 2.06 1.85 22.94
C PRO A 206 2.55 2.85 23.99
N VAL A 207 2.56 4.14 23.65
CA VAL A 207 2.82 5.24 24.57
C VAL A 207 1.47 5.80 25.04
N ASP A 208 1.38 6.13 26.35
CA ASP A 208 0.19 6.81 26.86
C ASP A 208 0.11 8.22 26.25
N ALA A 209 -0.96 8.45 25.50
CA ALA A 209 -1.14 9.67 24.70
C ALA A 209 -2.25 10.60 25.27
N GLN A 210 -2.65 10.46 26.55
CA GLN A 210 -3.76 11.25 27.11
C GLN A 210 -3.52 12.77 27.03
N MET A 211 -2.26 13.22 27.14
CA MET A 211 -1.88 14.63 27.04
C MET A 211 -1.26 15.00 25.68
N ILE A 212 -1.41 14.16 24.68
CA ILE A 212 -0.87 14.39 23.34
C ILE A 212 -1.96 14.90 22.40
N GLU A 213 -1.69 16.05 21.81
CA GLU A 213 -2.47 16.59 20.71
C GLU A 213 -1.85 16.14 19.38
N THR A 214 -2.70 15.72 18.45
CA THR A 214 -2.26 15.30 17.10
C THR A 214 -2.97 16.11 16.02
N ASN A 215 -2.33 16.28 14.86
CA ASN A 215 -2.91 17.00 13.73
C ASN A 215 -3.96 16.19 12.94
N ALA A 216 -4.07 14.88 13.18
CA ALA A 216 -5.04 14.01 12.55
C ALA A 216 -5.39 12.85 13.50
N GLU A 217 -6.64 12.43 13.53
CA GLU A 217 -7.12 11.31 14.36
C GLU A 217 -7.00 9.96 13.66
N ALA A 218 -6.95 9.95 12.33
CA ALA A 218 -6.89 8.75 11.52
C ALA A 218 -6.30 9.07 10.14
N VAL A 219 -5.87 8.03 9.43
CA VAL A 219 -5.26 8.07 8.09
C VAL A 219 -6.13 7.26 7.14
N ASN A 220 -6.39 7.80 5.95
CA ASN A 220 -7.04 7.04 4.88
C ASN A 220 -5.97 6.25 4.13
N ILE A 221 -6.19 4.95 4.00
CA ILE A 221 -5.28 4.01 3.35
C ILE A 221 -5.99 3.35 2.19
N VAL A 222 -5.33 3.35 1.03
CA VAL A 222 -5.72 2.51 -0.10
C VAL A 222 -4.62 1.48 -0.33
N LEU A 223 -4.98 0.21 -0.21
CA LEU A 223 -4.09 -0.92 -0.39
C LEU A 223 -4.67 -1.83 -1.47
N THR A 224 -3.99 -1.88 -2.60
CA THR A 224 -4.46 -2.61 -3.78
C THR A 224 -4.30 -4.11 -3.58
N ILE A 225 -5.41 -4.84 -3.72
CA ILE A 225 -5.44 -6.30 -3.76
C ILE A 225 -5.94 -6.71 -5.15
N GLN A 226 -5.16 -7.54 -5.83
CA GLN A 226 -5.46 -8.03 -7.16
C GLN A 226 -5.53 -9.54 -7.19
N ARG A 227 -6.33 -10.07 -8.13
CA ARG A 227 -6.35 -11.49 -8.44
C ARG A 227 -5.12 -11.87 -9.23
N VAL A 228 -4.57 -13.05 -9.00
CA VAL A 228 -3.48 -13.60 -9.79
C VAL A 228 -3.91 -14.85 -10.55
N LYS A 229 -3.28 -15.08 -11.71
CA LYS A 229 -3.47 -16.25 -12.55
C LYS A 229 -2.13 -16.76 -13.04
N THR A 230 -1.91 -18.07 -12.97
CA THR A 230 -0.78 -18.71 -13.61
C THR A 230 -1.14 -19.10 -15.04
N ILE A 231 -0.36 -18.65 -16.00
CA ILE A 231 -0.53 -18.96 -17.43
C ILE A 231 0.67 -19.73 -17.94
N GLN A 232 0.40 -20.73 -18.81
CA GLN A 232 1.45 -21.49 -19.50
C GLN A 232 1.91 -20.71 -20.71
N LEU A 233 3.24 -20.60 -20.88
CA LEU A 233 3.83 -19.99 -22.05
C LEU A 233 3.98 -21.03 -23.15
N VAL A 234 3.56 -20.67 -24.36
CA VAL A 234 3.66 -21.53 -25.53
C VAL A 234 4.19 -20.74 -26.73
N VAL A 235 4.75 -21.45 -27.71
CA VAL A 235 5.10 -20.89 -29.00
C VAL A 235 4.30 -21.56 -30.10
N GLU A 236 3.92 -20.83 -31.12
CA GLU A 236 3.41 -21.40 -32.35
C GLU A 236 4.57 -22.01 -33.13
N VAL A 237 4.39 -23.22 -33.63
CA VAL A 237 5.40 -23.94 -34.38
C VAL A 237 4.98 -24.03 -35.85
N LYS A 238 5.83 -23.48 -36.72
CA LYS A 238 5.67 -23.62 -38.14
C LYS A 238 6.61 -24.71 -38.67
N ASP A 239 6.01 -25.77 -39.19
CA ASP A 239 6.75 -26.89 -39.76
C ASP A 239 7.56 -26.46 -40.97
N GLY A 240 8.74 -27.08 -41.16
CA GLY A 240 9.60 -26.80 -42.32
C GLY A 240 10.97 -27.42 -42.19
N GLY A 241 11.67 -27.49 -43.35
CA GLY A 241 13.00 -28.06 -43.37
C GLY A 241 13.09 -29.50 -42.89
N GLY A 242 12.07 -30.32 -43.14
CA GLY A 242 12.01 -31.72 -42.69
C GLY A 242 11.81 -31.91 -41.21
N ALA A 243 11.38 -30.88 -40.51
CA ALA A 243 10.98 -30.98 -39.09
C ALA A 243 9.55 -30.51 -38.89
N THR A 244 8.87 -31.12 -37.94
CA THR A 244 7.51 -30.81 -37.51
C THR A 244 7.49 -30.65 -36.00
N ALA A 245 6.36 -30.13 -35.46
CA ALA A 245 6.16 -30.04 -34.04
C ALA A 245 6.29 -31.40 -33.32
N GLN A 246 6.00 -32.53 -34.02
CA GLN A 246 6.11 -33.87 -33.46
C GLN A 246 7.54 -34.43 -33.49
N THR A 247 8.39 -33.97 -34.43
CA THR A 247 9.75 -34.44 -34.58
C THR A 247 10.80 -33.56 -33.93
N SER A 248 10.36 -32.44 -33.36
CA SER A 248 11.19 -31.50 -32.58
C SER A 248 10.80 -31.51 -31.09
N THR A 249 11.77 -31.17 -30.25
CA THR A 249 11.52 -30.93 -28.82
C THR A 249 11.70 -29.44 -28.55
N ILE A 250 10.64 -28.78 -28.09
CA ILE A 250 10.65 -27.36 -27.78
C ILE A 250 10.38 -27.19 -26.29
N THR A 251 11.33 -26.57 -25.60
CA THR A 251 11.27 -26.31 -24.15
C THR A 251 11.35 -24.82 -23.89
N LEU A 252 10.47 -24.32 -23.02
CA LEU A 252 10.45 -22.93 -22.59
C LEU A 252 10.95 -22.84 -21.14
N ASP A 253 11.77 -21.82 -20.85
CA ASP A 253 12.25 -21.51 -19.50
C ASP A 253 12.13 -20.00 -19.25
N PRO A 254 11.18 -19.60 -18.37
CA PRO A 254 10.20 -20.43 -17.66
C PRO A 254 9.08 -20.95 -18.58
N ALA A 255 8.48 -22.08 -18.23
CA ALA A 255 7.35 -22.65 -18.94
C ALA A 255 5.99 -22.01 -18.54
N SER A 256 5.96 -21.26 -17.45
CA SER A 256 4.77 -20.56 -16.96
C SER A 256 5.16 -19.33 -16.16
N ILE A 257 4.26 -18.36 -16.10
CA ILE A 257 4.39 -17.17 -15.26
C ILE A 257 3.11 -16.94 -14.47
N THR A 258 3.22 -16.18 -13.38
CA THR A 258 2.09 -15.67 -12.62
C THR A 258 1.86 -14.21 -12.99
N VAL A 259 0.63 -13.88 -13.32
CA VAL A 259 0.21 -12.52 -13.70
C VAL A 259 -0.89 -12.04 -12.78
N SER A 260 -0.95 -10.72 -12.55
CA SER A 260 -2.05 -10.05 -11.85
C SER A 260 -2.77 -9.08 -12.78
N GLY A 261 -3.99 -8.73 -12.43
CA GLY A 261 -4.81 -7.78 -13.17
C GLY A 261 -6.24 -7.74 -12.64
N SER A 262 -7.08 -6.95 -13.31
CA SER A 262 -8.52 -6.96 -13.01
C SER A 262 -9.12 -8.32 -13.34
N GLU A 263 -10.15 -8.73 -12.59
CA GLU A 263 -10.81 -10.02 -12.79
C GLU A 263 -11.29 -10.20 -14.24
N SER A 264 -11.89 -9.17 -14.83
CA SER A 264 -12.37 -9.19 -16.21
C SER A 264 -11.24 -9.41 -17.24
N LEU A 265 -10.07 -8.82 -17.03
CA LEU A 265 -8.91 -9.02 -17.92
C LEU A 265 -8.32 -10.43 -17.76
N LEU A 266 -8.20 -10.91 -16.52
CA LEU A 266 -7.68 -12.26 -16.24
C LEU A 266 -8.60 -13.37 -16.77
N GLU A 267 -9.92 -13.14 -16.86
CA GLU A 267 -10.88 -14.06 -17.44
C GLU A 267 -10.75 -14.15 -18.96
N THR A 268 -10.40 -13.04 -19.63
CA THR A 268 -10.16 -13.01 -21.08
C THR A 268 -8.81 -13.61 -21.49
N LEU A 269 -7.88 -13.72 -20.56
CA LEU A 269 -6.57 -14.29 -20.82
C LEU A 269 -6.64 -15.81 -20.83
N ASP A 270 -6.27 -16.42 -21.95
CA ASP A 270 -6.24 -17.89 -22.06
C ASP A 270 -5.23 -18.50 -21.07
N SER A 271 -5.48 -19.78 -20.71
CA SER A 271 -4.54 -20.53 -19.86
C SER A 271 -3.20 -20.81 -20.54
N GLN A 272 -3.17 -20.73 -21.88
CA GLN A 272 -1.97 -20.81 -22.72
C GLN A 272 -1.76 -19.49 -23.43
N TYR A 273 -0.60 -18.89 -23.21
CA TYR A 273 -0.23 -17.59 -23.79
C TYR A 273 0.86 -17.77 -24.83
N VAL A 274 0.56 -17.41 -26.08
CA VAL A 274 1.48 -17.50 -27.20
C VAL A 274 2.45 -16.32 -27.16
N ILE A 275 3.75 -16.62 -26.97
CA ILE A 275 4.80 -15.59 -26.89
C ILE A 275 5.51 -15.33 -28.22
N GLY A 276 5.27 -16.15 -29.23
CA GLY A 276 5.89 -15.99 -30.54
C GLY A 276 5.74 -17.22 -31.42
N THR A 277 6.34 -17.16 -32.60
CA THR A 277 6.32 -18.25 -33.61
C THR A 277 7.75 -18.74 -33.89
N ILE A 278 7.93 -20.05 -33.89
CA ILE A 278 9.19 -20.72 -34.25
C ILE A 278 9.04 -21.37 -35.62
N ASP A 279 9.79 -20.87 -36.65
CA ASP A 279 9.84 -21.46 -37.96
C ASP A 279 10.99 -22.49 -38.02
N LEU A 280 10.63 -23.77 -37.98
CA LEU A 280 11.58 -24.87 -37.97
C LEU A 280 12.40 -24.94 -39.27
N GLY A 281 11.89 -24.41 -40.39
CA GLY A 281 12.61 -24.38 -41.68
C GLY A 281 13.82 -23.45 -41.68
N MET A 282 13.84 -22.48 -40.76
CA MET A 282 14.93 -21.52 -40.64
C MET A 282 16.01 -21.96 -39.63
N ILE A 283 15.69 -22.94 -38.77
CA ILE A 283 16.61 -23.44 -37.74
C ILE A 283 17.41 -24.62 -38.33
N GLN A 284 18.74 -24.49 -38.37
CA GLN A 284 19.62 -25.49 -38.99
C GLN A 284 20.12 -26.54 -38.01
N GLU A 285 20.27 -26.20 -36.71
CA GLU A 285 20.83 -27.04 -35.66
C GLU A 285 20.10 -26.77 -34.37
N ASP A 286 20.32 -27.60 -33.36
CA ASP A 286 19.79 -27.37 -32.02
C ASP A 286 20.17 -25.97 -31.57
N THR A 287 19.23 -25.19 -31.10
CA THR A 287 19.44 -23.77 -30.77
C THR A 287 18.63 -23.34 -29.56
N GLU A 288 19.10 -22.27 -28.93
CA GLU A 288 18.38 -21.54 -27.90
C GLU A 288 18.14 -20.11 -28.39
N GLN A 289 16.90 -19.67 -28.32
CA GLN A 289 16.47 -18.31 -28.67
C GLN A 289 15.85 -17.65 -27.45
N VAL A 290 16.01 -16.35 -27.32
CA VAL A 290 15.37 -15.55 -26.28
C VAL A 290 14.25 -14.76 -26.91
N ILE A 291 13.05 -14.90 -26.37
CA ILE A 291 11.85 -14.16 -26.80
C ILE A 291 11.45 -13.21 -25.68
N ALA A 292 11.28 -11.93 -26.00
CA ALA A 292 10.74 -10.95 -25.06
C ALA A 292 9.28 -11.29 -24.73
N LEU A 293 8.95 -11.18 -23.45
CA LEU A 293 7.61 -11.42 -22.96
C LEU A 293 6.82 -10.11 -22.97
N GLU A 294 5.91 -9.96 -23.88
CA GLU A 294 4.99 -8.82 -23.96
C GLU A 294 3.61 -9.28 -23.47
N LEU A 295 3.05 -8.59 -22.48
CA LEU A 295 1.72 -8.87 -21.95
C LEU A 295 0.75 -7.77 -22.36
N PRO A 296 -0.56 -8.05 -22.40
CA PRO A 296 -1.58 -7.04 -22.68
C PRO A 296 -1.60 -5.93 -21.62
N ASP A 297 -2.02 -4.73 -22.02
CA ASP A 297 -2.19 -3.59 -21.12
C ASP A 297 -3.11 -3.93 -19.94
N GLY A 298 -2.70 -3.56 -18.73
CA GLY A 298 -3.43 -3.84 -17.49
C GLY A 298 -3.18 -5.22 -16.88
N ILE A 299 -2.30 -6.03 -17.48
CA ILE A 299 -1.77 -7.28 -16.91
C ILE A 299 -0.34 -7.04 -16.42
N THR A 300 -0.08 -7.34 -15.18
CA THR A 300 1.26 -7.21 -14.56
C THR A 300 1.89 -8.59 -14.37
N ASN A 301 3.16 -8.69 -14.71
CA ASN A 301 3.94 -9.90 -14.51
C ASN A 301 4.54 -9.93 -13.09
N GLU A 302 4.02 -10.78 -12.24
CA GLU A 302 4.44 -10.91 -10.83
C GLU A 302 5.75 -11.70 -10.66
N THR A 303 6.20 -12.40 -11.72
CA THR A 303 7.46 -13.15 -11.68
C THR A 303 8.68 -12.27 -11.94
N GLY A 304 8.49 -11.07 -12.50
CA GLY A 304 9.57 -10.15 -12.89
C GLY A 304 10.42 -10.62 -14.09
N ILE A 305 10.02 -11.69 -14.77
CA ILE A 305 10.75 -12.28 -15.91
C ILE A 305 10.24 -11.65 -17.20
N ASN A 306 11.10 -10.90 -17.89
CA ASN A 306 10.74 -10.20 -19.14
C ASN A 306 11.19 -10.92 -20.40
N GLU A 307 11.92 -12.02 -20.28
CA GLU A 307 12.47 -12.79 -21.39
C GLU A 307 12.30 -14.28 -21.11
N VAL A 308 11.95 -15.02 -22.16
CA VAL A 308 11.76 -16.48 -22.11
C VAL A 308 12.78 -17.14 -23.04
N LYS A 309 13.51 -18.11 -22.51
CA LYS A 309 14.42 -18.93 -23.31
C LYS A 309 13.63 -20.06 -23.94
N VAL A 310 13.72 -20.15 -25.26
CA VAL A 310 13.10 -21.22 -26.06
C VAL A 310 14.20 -22.07 -26.64
N LYS A 311 14.29 -23.31 -26.16
CA LYS A 311 15.25 -24.31 -26.66
C LYS A 311 14.56 -25.21 -27.67
N VAL A 312 15.14 -25.33 -28.86
CA VAL A 312 14.67 -26.18 -29.96
C VAL A 312 15.71 -27.24 -30.25
N GLU A 313 15.32 -28.51 -30.17
CA GLU A 313 16.19 -29.67 -30.38
C GLU A 313 15.54 -30.64 -31.36
N PHE A 314 16.37 -31.34 -32.15
CA PHE A 314 15.97 -32.29 -33.20
C PHE A 314 16.54 -33.70 -32.91
N PRO A 315 16.16 -34.37 -31.82
CA PRO A 315 16.84 -35.59 -31.33
C PRO A 315 16.77 -36.78 -32.31
N GLN A 316 15.74 -36.84 -33.14
CA GLN A 316 15.51 -37.98 -34.07
C GLN A 316 15.84 -37.63 -35.52
N LEU A 317 16.19 -36.40 -35.81
CA LEU A 317 16.51 -35.94 -37.15
C LEU A 317 18.01 -35.93 -37.39
N GLY A 318 18.41 -36.13 -38.64
CA GLY A 318 19.77 -35.94 -39.12
C GLY A 318 19.84 -34.86 -40.18
N THR A 319 21.04 -34.35 -40.46
CA THR A 319 21.30 -33.38 -41.52
C THR A 319 22.35 -33.90 -42.45
N LYS A 320 22.28 -33.56 -43.74
CA LYS A 320 23.27 -33.90 -44.78
C LYS A 320 23.37 -32.78 -45.78
N THR A 321 24.57 -32.53 -46.28
CA THR A 321 24.78 -31.59 -47.38
C THR A 321 24.90 -32.37 -48.66
N LEU A 322 24.18 -31.97 -49.70
CA LEU A 322 24.17 -32.56 -51.02
C LEU A 322 24.56 -31.51 -52.08
N GLN A 323 25.31 -31.97 -53.07
CA GLN A 323 25.62 -31.17 -54.27
C GLN A 323 24.70 -31.65 -55.42
N VAL A 324 23.68 -30.85 -55.74
CA VAL A 324 22.64 -31.21 -56.72
C VAL A 324 22.92 -30.52 -58.04
N SER A 325 22.95 -31.29 -59.14
CA SER A 325 23.14 -30.81 -60.51
C SER A 325 21.93 -31.02 -61.41
N ARG A 326 20.83 -31.61 -60.87
CA ARG A 326 19.58 -31.81 -61.61
C ARG A 326 18.68 -30.59 -61.45
N PHE A 327 18.62 -29.74 -62.53
CA PHE A 327 17.77 -28.56 -62.55
C PHE A 327 16.63 -28.74 -63.51
N GLN A 328 15.45 -28.25 -63.19
CA GLN A 328 14.26 -28.23 -64.04
C GLN A 328 13.68 -26.80 -64.05
N ALA A 329 13.46 -26.28 -65.26
CA ALA A 329 12.74 -25.02 -65.42
C ALA A 329 11.23 -25.30 -65.48
N ARG A 330 10.46 -24.43 -64.84
CA ARG A 330 8.98 -24.47 -64.85
C ARG A 330 8.49 -23.08 -65.28
N ASN A 331 7.37 -23.04 -66.04
CA ASN A 331 6.70 -21.81 -66.46
C ASN A 331 7.59 -20.83 -67.22
N VAL A 332 8.46 -21.36 -68.12
CA VAL A 332 9.27 -20.53 -68.98
C VAL A 332 8.40 -19.72 -69.93
N PRO A 333 8.52 -18.40 -70.03
CA PRO A 333 7.76 -17.61 -70.99
C PRO A 333 7.99 -18.06 -72.45
N GLU A 334 6.95 -17.98 -73.25
CA GLU A 334 6.97 -18.40 -74.69
C GLU A 334 8.02 -17.57 -75.50
N GLY A 335 8.87 -18.20 -76.28
CA GLY A 335 9.94 -17.55 -77.00
C GLY A 335 11.22 -17.28 -76.21
N LEU A 336 11.39 -17.86 -75.06
CA LEU A 336 12.62 -17.74 -74.23
C LEU A 336 13.25 -19.12 -74.01
N ASN A 337 14.59 -19.17 -74.12
CA ASN A 337 15.41 -20.30 -73.72
C ASN A 337 16.11 -20.04 -72.38
N VAL A 338 16.17 -21.06 -71.53
CA VAL A 338 16.78 -20.99 -70.18
C VAL A 338 18.11 -21.74 -70.19
N GLU A 339 19.17 -21.07 -69.78
CA GLU A 339 20.44 -21.68 -69.46
C GLU A 339 20.82 -21.45 -68.02
N PHE A 340 21.00 -22.56 -67.25
CA PHE A 340 21.40 -22.50 -65.88
C PHE A 340 22.90 -22.17 -65.75
N ILE A 341 23.25 -21.00 -65.20
CA ILE A 341 24.62 -20.63 -64.85
C ILE A 341 25.10 -21.44 -63.69
N THR A 342 24.22 -21.64 -62.69
CA THR A 342 24.46 -22.51 -61.52
C THR A 342 24.41 -23.97 -61.97
N GLN A 343 25.59 -24.62 -62.06
CA GLN A 343 25.70 -26.03 -62.49
C GLN A 343 25.58 -27.01 -61.30
N ASN A 344 26.01 -26.59 -60.12
CA ASN A 344 25.90 -27.35 -58.89
C ASN A 344 25.35 -26.45 -57.76
N LEU A 345 24.30 -26.91 -57.11
CA LEU A 345 23.71 -26.23 -55.97
C LEU A 345 23.97 -27.05 -54.72
N GLU A 346 24.63 -26.41 -53.75
CA GLU A 346 24.78 -26.99 -52.44
C GLU A 346 23.51 -26.75 -51.63
N ILE A 347 22.90 -27.82 -51.16
CA ILE A 347 21.73 -27.79 -50.30
C ILE A 347 22.00 -28.56 -49.01
N LYS A 348 21.57 -28.02 -47.87
CA LYS A 348 21.54 -28.73 -46.59
C LYS A 348 20.15 -29.26 -46.39
N ILE A 349 20.02 -30.55 -46.15
CA ILE A 349 18.75 -31.24 -45.93
C ILE A 349 18.66 -31.75 -44.51
N ARG A 350 17.43 -31.89 -43.97
CA ARG A 350 17.15 -32.48 -42.69
C ARG A 350 15.94 -33.41 -42.83
N GLY A 351 15.92 -34.48 -42.03
CA GLY A 351 14.84 -35.46 -42.00
C GLY A 351 15.16 -36.62 -41.08
N PRO A 352 14.31 -37.67 -41.07
CA PRO A 352 14.61 -38.88 -40.31
C PRO A 352 16.02 -39.43 -40.66
N LYS A 353 16.81 -39.79 -39.63
CA LYS A 353 18.22 -40.18 -39.82
C LYS A 353 18.40 -41.24 -40.91
N ALA A 354 17.53 -42.28 -40.94
CA ALA A 354 17.63 -43.32 -41.94
C ALA A 354 17.39 -42.84 -43.39
N GLN A 355 16.48 -41.87 -43.60
CA GLN A 355 16.21 -41.30 -44.90
C GLN A 355 17.34 -40.40 -45.34
N VAL A 356 17.86 -39.55 -44.39
CA VAL A 356 19.00 -38.64 -44.69
C VAL A 356 20.29 -39.41 -45.00
N GLU A 357 20.55 -40.56 -44.42
CA GLU A 357 21.69 -41.41 -44.74
C GLU A 357 21.57 -42.03 -46.13
N ALA A 358 20.37 -42.47 -46.49
CA ALA A 358 20.10 -43.17 -47.76
C ALA A 358 20.05 -42.23 -48.99
N ILE A 359 19.55 -41.00 -48.82
CA ILE A 359 19.31 -40.07 -49.91
C ILE A 359 20.63 -39.65 -50.60
N THR A 360 20.58 -39.56 -51.91
CA THR A 360 21.70 -39.10 -52.76
C THR A 360 21.31 -37.89 -53.62
N ALA A 361 22.25 -37.24 -54.28
CA ALA A 361 21.98 -36.12 -55.17
C ALA A 361 21.08 -36.49 -56.37
N ASN A 362 21.02 -37.80 -56.75
CA ASN A 362 20.18 -38.25 -57.81
C ASN A 362 18.70 -38.34 -57.46
N ASP A 363 18.36 -38.37 -56.18
CA ASP A 363 16.99 -38.45 -55.66
C ASP A 363 16.40 -37.04 -55.46
N VAL A 364 17.14 -35.98 -55.86
CA VAL A 364 16.77 -34.57 -55.64
C VAL A 364 16.73 -33.81 -56.99
N THR A 365 15.67 -33.07 -57.20
CA THR A 365 15.51 -32.18 -58.36
C THR A 365 15.28 -30.76 -57.89
N VAL A 366 16.06 -29.80 -58.45
CA VAL A 366 15.90 -28.38 -58.18
C VAL A 366 15.00 -27.75 -59.22
N VAL A 367 13.81 -27.34 -58.87
CA VAL A 367 12.82 -26.73 -59.75
C VAL A 367 12.86 -25.21 -59.59
N VAL A 368 13.01 -24.50 -60.73
CA VAL A 368 13.03 -23.04 -60.77
C VAL A 368 11.85 -22.55 -61.58
N ASP A 369 11.04 -21.69 -60.96
CA ASP A 369 9.87 -21.10 -61.62
C ASP A 369 10.23 -19.77 -62.29
N PHE A 370 10.00 -19.69 -63.59
CA PHE A 370 10.29 -18.53 -64.42
C PHE A 370 9.06 -17.70 -64.75
N THR A 371 7.96 -17.84 -64.01
CA THR A 371 6.76 -17.04 -64.26
C THR A 371 7.07 -15.56 -64.25
N GLY A 372 6.79 -14.86 -65.35
CA GLY A 372 7.01 -13.43 -65.52
C GLY A 372 8.48 -13.01 -65.61
N ALA A 373 9.40 -13.94 -65.86
CA ALA A 373 10.81 -13.61 -66.05
C ALA A 373 11.04 -12.94 -67.45
N GLU A 374 11.95 -11.98 -67.46
CA GLU A 374 12.37 -11.25 -68.70
C GLU A 374 13.72 -11.75 -69.18
N PRO A 375 14.07 -11.51 -70.48
CA PRO A 375 15.39 -11.82 -70.98
C PRO A 375 16.51 -11.20 -70.18
N GLY A 376 17.59 -11.97 -69.90
CA GLY A 376 18.73 -11.54 -69.10
C GLY A 376 19.15 -12.54 -68.05
N THR A 377 20.15 -12.19 -67.26
CA THR A 377 20.64 -13.02 -66.16
C THR A 377 19.84 -12.69 -64.88
N ILE A 378 19.23 -13.70 -64.34
CA ILE A 378 18.33 -13.56 -63.15
C ILE A 378 18.66 -14.59 -62.08
N LYS A 379 18.52 -14.19 -60.81
CA LYS A 379 18.64 -15.07 -59.63
C LYS A 379 17.25 -15.32 -59.06
N LEU A 380 16.81 -16.57 -59.07
CA LEU A 380 15.48 -17.00 -58.62
C LEU A 380 15.58 -17.94 -57.43
N LYS A 381 14.55 -17.94 -56.57
CA LYS A 381 14.40 -18.97 -55.55
C LYS A 381 14.16 -20.32 -56.22
N ALA A 382 14.77 -21.36 -55.67
CA ALA A 382 14.60 -22.71 -56.15
C ALA A 382 13.75 -23.52 -55.19
N GLU A 383 12.81 -24.26 -55.75
CA GLU A 383 12.04 -25.29 -55.04
C GLU A 383 12.83 -26.60 -55.15
N VAL A 384 13.02 -27.27 -54.00
CA VAL A 384 13.74 -28.57 -53.99
C VAL A 384 12.69 -29.67 -53.84
N VAL A 385 12.65 -30.56 -54.79
CA VAL A 385 11.70 -31.68 -54.87
C VAL A 385 12.48 -32.99 -54.64
N PHE A 386 12.02 -33.75 -53.67
CA PHE A 386 12.58 -35.08 -53.38
C PHE A 386 11.76 -36.18 -54.01
N ASP A 387 12.41 -37.31 -54.30
CA ASP A 387 11.67 -38.51 -54.73
C ASP A 387 10.71 -38.99 -53.61
N ALA A 388 9.60 -39.62 -54.01
CA ALA A 388 8.49 -39.98 -53.09
C ALA A 388 8.94 -40.86 -51.88
N ALA A 389 10.05 -41.56 -51.97
CA ALA A 389 10.61 -42.34 -50.87
C ALA A 389 11.18 -41.49 -49.73
N PHE A 390 11.41 -40.17 -49.97
CA PHE A 390 12.02 -39.22 -49.04
C PHE A 390 11.07 -38.06 -48.66
N GLY A 391 9.78 -38.36 -48.62
CA GLY A 391 8.73 -37.33 -48.37
C GLY A 391 8.85 -36.58 -47.05
N ASP A 392 9.54 -37.14 -46.04
CA ASP A 392 9.77 -36.52 -44.73
C ASP A 392 11.08 -35.70 -44.65
N VAL A 393 11.85 -35.66 -45.76
CA VAL A 393 13.06 -34.88 -45.87
C VAL A 393 12.72 -33.48 -46.39
N GLY A 394 13.33 -32.45 -45.79
CA GLY A 394 13.15 -31.06 -46.19
C GLY A 394 14.48 -30.34 -46.37
N VAL A 395 14.46 -29.28 -47.17
CA VAL A 395 15.62 -28.42 -47.37
C VAL A 395 15.67 -27.34 -46.30
N LEU A 396 16.85 -27.09 -45.76
CA LEU A 396 17.10 -26.02 -44.79
C LEU A 396 17.46 -24.72 -45.54
N GLY A 397 16.76 -23.65 -45.17
CA GLY A 397 16.96 -22.34 -45.77
C GLY A 397 16.18 -22.13 -47.07
N SER A 398 16.61 -21.19 -47.89
CA SER A 398 15.98 -20.83 -49.16
C SER A 398 17.02 -20.82 -50.26
N PRO A 399 17.28 -21.95 -50.92
CA PRO A 399 18.26 -22.03 -51.99
C PRO A 399 17.84 -21.15 -53.19
N SER A 400 18.81 -20.66 -53.91
CA SER A 400 18.59 -19.83 -55.11
C SER A 400 19.51 -20.24 -56.26
N VAL A 401 19.02 -20.12 -57.46
CA VAL A 401 19.74 -20.48 -58.69
C VAL A 401 19.81 -19.28 -59.59
N THR A 402 20.97 -19.12 -60.27
CA THR A 402 21.16 -18.11 -61.30
C THR A 402 21.04 -18.77 -62.69
N ALA A 403 20.18 -18.18 -63.50
CA ALA A 403 20.00 -18.62 -64.92
C ALA A 403 19.97 -17.42 -65.80
N THR A 404 20.30 -17.66 -67.14
CA THR A 404 20.15 -16.68 -68.18
C THR A 404 19.01 -17.08 -69.11
N LEU A 405 18.14 -16.10 -69.42
CA LEU A 405 17.11 -16.23 -70.44
C LEU A 405 17.52 -15.47 -71.68
N THR A 406 17.46 -16.17 -72.81
CA THR A 406 17.76 -15.61 -74.13
C THR A 406 16.55 -15.76 -75.01
N GLU A 407 16.31 -14.80 -75.90
CA GLU A 407 15.30 -14.94 -76.97
C GLU A 407 15.72 -16.06 -77.94
N GLU A 408 14.74 -16.86 -78.45
CA GLU A 408 14.96 -17.93 -79.44
C GLU A 408 15.54 -17.41 -80.74
#